data_58788b397167a29fad0ac589e376fb49
#
_entry.id   58788b397167a29fad0ac589e376fb49
#
_cell.length_a   1.000
_cell.length_b   1.000
_cell.length_c   1.000
_cell.angle_alpha   90.00
_cell.angle_beta   90.00
_cell.angle_gamma   90.00
#
_symmetry.space_group_name_H-M   'P 1'
#
loop_
_entity.id
_entity.type
_entity.pdbx_description
1 polymer ?
#
loop_
_entity_poly.entity_id
_entity_poly.type
_entity_poly.pdbx_seq_one_letter_code
_entity_poly.pdbx_strand_id
1 'polypeptide(L)'
;MSNGKNQKKTGIAVWIVIASFIVLYFLGINIYDITLGPSDESDETIGAVETTTQTPEMATPSGELTLTMIDVGQADSFLLVQNGKTMLVDCGTRSTGEDVVKYLNEQGIKRLDYVIGTHPHDDHMGGMYDVITNFEIGKIIMPEVEAGKVTTNWYVKLMQEIKQGAYELEYAKLGAVYDLGDASFKIIGPIENDESNLNNYSIVLKVTFGDMDVIMTGDAETKVERAIIESGELLDAEILKVGHHGSDTSSSNEFLDAVSPLYALISAKVGNKYEHPIKSTMEKLEERKIKVYRTDENGTVVATITANDVKFSTDPGDYLSGTELEEAKNKWKVTHQ
;
A
#
# COMPACT_ATOMS: atom_id res chain seq x y z
N MET A 1 -14.96 -7.98 -59.68
CA MET A 1 -15.99 -8.45 -58.73
C MET A 1 -15.65 -9.87 -58.31
N SER A 2 -14.97 -10.07 -57.19
CA SER A 2 -14.86 -11.34 -56.44
C SER A 2 -13.88 -11.11 -55.29
N ASN A 3 -14.36 -10.72 -54.13
CA ASN A 3 -13.54 -10.85 -52.88
C ASN A 3 -14.42 -10.55 -51.63
N GLY A 4 -15.63 -11.07 -51.56
CA GLY A 4 -16.55 -10.83 -50.43
C GLY A 4 -17.03 -12.07 -49.69
N LYS A 5 -16.55 -13.28 -49.98
CA LYS A 5 -17.09 -14.53 -49.40
C LYS A 5 -16.17 -15.26 -48.42
N ASN A 6 -14.88 -14.93 -48.32
CA ASN A 6 -13.95 -15.65 -47.42
C ASN A 6 -13.79 -15.08 -46.01
N GLN A 7 -14.16 -13.83 -45.73
CA GLN A 7 -14.00 -13.28 -44.39
C GLN A 7 -15.10 -13.71 -43.40
N LYS A 8 -16.31 -14.06 -43.88
CA LYS A 8 -17.38 -14.52 -42.98
C LYS A 8 -17.21 -15.98 -42.49
N LYS A 9 -16.47 -16.82 -43.21
CA LYS A 9 -16.27 -18.24 -42.82
C LYS A 9 -15.19 -18.37 -41.71
N THR A 10 -14.18 -17.53 -41.69
CA THR A 10 -13.12 -17.53 -40.66
C THR A 10 -13.65 -17.04 -39.30
N GLY A 11 -14.51 -16.03 -39.28
CA GLY A 11 -15.10 -15.52 -38.04
C GLY A 11 -15.98 -16.53 -37.31
N ILE A 12 -16.80 -17.29 -38.04
CA ILE A 12 -17.70 -18.31 -37.48
C ILE A 12 -16.91 -19.50 -36.91
N ALA A 13 -15.82 -19.92 -37.56
CA ALA A 13 -14.96 -21.00 -37.08
C ALA A 13 -14.26 -20.65 -35.75
N VAL A 14 -13.78 -19.41 -35.60
CA VAL A 14 -13.15 -18.94 -34.37
C VAL A 14 -14.16 -18.90 -33.20
N TRP A 15 -15.39 -18.44 -33.42
CA TRP A 15 -16.42 -18.41 -32.39
C TRP A 15 -16.88 -19.80 -31.96
N ILE A 16 -16.95 -20.77 -32.87
CA ILE A 16 -17.27 -22.16 -32.54
C ILE A 16 -16.19 -22.77 -31.65
N VAL A 17 -14.91 -22.52 -31.93
CA VAL A 17 -13.80 -23.02 -31.12
C VAL A 17 -13.83 -22.40 -29.70
N ILE A 18 -14.02 -21.09 -29.59
CA ILE A 18 -14.10 -20.41 -28.29
C ILE A 18 -15.31 -20.91 -27.48
N ALA A 19 -16.47 -21.07 -28.11
CA ALA A 19 -17.65 -21.60 -27.43
C ALA A 19 -17.45 -23.04 -26.93
N SER A 20 -16.70 -23.87 -27.67
CA SER A 20 -16.38 -25.24 -27.26
C SER A 20 -15.46 -25.27 -26.03
N PHE A 21 -14.48 -24.38 -25.94
CA PHE A 21 -13.60 -24.25 -24.77
C PHE A 21 -14.36 -23.79 -23.51
N ILE A 22 -15.30 -22.86 -23.66
CA ILE A 22 -16.15 -22.40 -22.55
C ILE A 22 -17.05 -23.53 -22.01
N VAL A 23 -17.64 -24.33 -22.90
CA VAL A 23 -18.48 -25.46 -22.48
C VAL A 23 -17.64 -26.53 -21.76
N LEU A 24 -16.43 -26.83 -22.21
CA LEU A 24 -15.53 -27.79 -21.55
C LEU A 24 -15.07 -27.30 -20.18
N TYR A 25 -14.82 -25.99 -20.03
CA TYR A 25 -14.50 -25.37 -18.74
C TYR A 25 -15.62 -25.50 -17.72
N PHE A 26 -16.88 -25.26 -18.13
CA PHE A 26 -18.06 -25.43 -17.25
C PHE A 26 -18.40 -26.90 -16.94
N LEU A 27 -17.92 -27.85 -17.75
CA LEU A 27 -18.09 -29.29 -17.49
C LEU A 27 -16.95 -29.89 -16.66
N GLY A 28 -15.93 -29.08 -16.29
CA GLY A 28 -14.79 -29.52 -15.48
C GLY A 28 -13.85 -30.51 -16.21
N ILE A 29 -13.88 -30.53 -17.56
CA ILE A 29 -13.04 -31.43 -18.37
C ILE A 29 -11.73 -30.71 -18.70
N ASN A 30 -10.62 -31.27 -18.23
CA ASN A 30 -9.28 -30.73 -18.50
C ASN A 30 -8.81 -31.17 -19.90
N ILE A 31 -8.35 -30.21 -20.73
CA ILE A 31 -7.96 -30.43 -22.13
C ILE A 31 -6.75 -31.39 -22.25
N TYR A 32 -5.95 -31.53 -21.22
CA TYR A 32 -4.80 -32.45 -21.19
C TYR A 32 -5.21 -33.93 -21.18
N ASP A 33 -6.44 -34.27 -20.83
CA ASP A 33 -6.94 -35.67 -20.80
C ASP A 33 -7.43 -36.18 -22.17
N ILE A 34 -7.49 -35.31 -23.20
CA ILE A 34 -8.08 -35.63 -24.51
C ILE A 34 -7.02 -36.08 -25.53
N THR A 35 -5.71 -35.89 -25.24
CA THR A 35 -4.66 -36.09 -26.23
C THR A 35 -3.87 -37.41 -26.16
N LEU A 36 -4.18 -38.29 -25.20
CA LEU A 36 -3.52 -39.59 -25.10
C LEU A 36 -4.57 -40.70 -25.22
N GLY A 37 -4.75 -41.24 -26.42
CA GLY A 37 -5.52 -42.45 -26.67
C GLY A 37 -4.82 -43.69 -26.06
N PRO A 38 -5.57 -44.76 -25.79
CA PRO A 38 -5.07 -45.93 -25.06
C PRO A 38 -4.05 -46.70 -25.84
N SER A 39 -2.89 -47.01 -25.26
CA SER A 39 -1.98 -48.06 -25.69
C SER A 39 -2.13 -49.29 -24.80
N ASP A 40 -2.17 -50.41 -25.41
CA ASP A 40 -2.53 -51.75 -24.95
C ASP A 40 -1.93 -52.24 -23.61
N GLU A 41 -2.71 -53.17 -23.07
CA GLU A 41 -2.55 -53.90 -21.82
C GLU A 41 -1.17 -54.51 -21.55
N SER A 42 -0.72 -54.39 -20.28
CA SER A 42 -0.11 -55.51 -19.56
C SER A 42 -0.35 -55.31 -18.05
N ASP A 43 -0.92 -56.34 -17.48
CA ASP A 43 -1.35 -56.54 -16.09
C ASP A 43 -0.15 -56.51 -15.14
N GLU A 44 -0.08 -55.48 -14.25
CA GLU A 44 0.67 -55.56 -13.01
C GLU A 44 -0.08 -54.78 -11.92
N THR A 45 -0.52 -55.50 -10.89
CA THR A 45 -1.12 -55.01 -9.66
C THR A 45 -0.17 -54.05 -8.97
N ILE A 46 -0.44 -52.76 -9.07
CA ILE A 46 0.23 -51.72 -8.29
C ILE A 46 -0.72 -51.20 -7.23
N GLY A 47 -0.28 -51.36 -5.98
CA GLY A 47 -1.00 -50.89 -4.79
C GLY A 47 -1.36 -49.40 -4.87
N ALA A 48 -2.55 -49.07 -4.33
CA ALA A 48 -3.06 -47.71 -4.24
C ALA A 48 -2.03 -46.81 -3.53
N VAL A 49 -1.38 -45.93 -4.27
CA VAL A 49 -0.65 -44.80 -3.72
C VAL A 49 -1.69 -43.69 -3.50
N GLU A 50 -2.08 -43.48 -2.25
CA GLU A 50 -2.81 -42.28 -1.85
C GLU A 50 -1.92 -41.07 -2.15
N THR A 51 -2.17 -40.39 -3.25
CA THR A 51 -1.58 -39.09 -3.53
C THR A 51 -2.26 -38.07 -2.60
N THR A 52 -1.74 -37.91 -1.40
CA THR A 52 -2.03 -36.75 -0.57
C THR A 52 -1.50 -35.51 -1.31
N THR A 53 -2.37 -34.78 -1.99
CA THR A 53 -2.13 -33.42 -2.39
C THR A 53 -2.00 -32.59 -1.11
N GLN A 54 -0.81 -32.54 -0.54
CA GLN A 54 -0.44 -31.53 0.45
C GLN A 54 -0.40 -30.21 -0.31
N THR A 55 -1.40 -29.37 -0.09
CA THR A 55 -1.25 -27.94 -0.31
C THR A 55 0.01 -27.52 0.44
N PRO A 56 0.97 -26.80 -0.16
CA PRO A 56 2.13 -26.32 0.58
C PRO A 56 1.61 -25.50 1.76
N GLU A 57 1.80 -25.99 2.97
CA GLU A 57 1.56 -25.20 4.17
C GLU A 57 2.58 -24.05 4.09
N MET A 58 2.08 -22.82 3.85
CA MET A 58 2.95 -21.65 3.86
C MET A 58 3.58 -21.59 5.24
N ALA A 59 4.91 -21.61 5.28
CA ALA A 59 5.64 -21.53 6.54
C ALA A 59 5.19 -20.26 7.27
N THR A 60 4.82 -20.39 8.54
CA THR A 60 4.47 -19.25 9.38
C THR A 60 5.68 -18.30 9.40
N PRO A 61 5.51 -17.00 9.06
CA PRO A 61 6.61 -16.05 9.04
C PRO A 61 7.25 -15.98 10.43
N SER A 62 8.57 -15.78 10.45
CA SER A 62 9.35 -15.74 11.68
C SER A 62 9.56 -14.30 12.15
N GLY A 63 9.61 -14.12 13.47
CA GLY A 63 9.88 -12.81 14.08
C GLY A 63 8.67 -11.87 14.07
N GLU A 64 8.97 -10.59 13.94
CA GLU A 64 7.99 -9.50 14.00
C GLU A 64 8.22 -8.53 12.83
N LEU A 65 7.13 -8.00 12.28
CA LEU A 65 7.16 -6.83 11.42
C LEU A 65 6.93 -5.59 12.29
N THR A 66 7.87 -4.66 12.29
CA THR A 66 7.69 -3.37 12.96
C THR A 66 7.24 -2.34 11.93
N LEU A 67 6.10 -1.69 12.18
CA LEU A 67 5.59 -0.54 11.43
C LEU A 67 5.64 0.68 12.34
N THR A 68 6.42 1.68 11.96
CA THR A 68 6.54 2.94 12.70
C THR A 68 5.96 4.08 11.89
N MET A 69 4.97 4.78 12.43
CA MET A 69 4.49 6.07 11.96
C MET A 69 5.31 7.15 12.65
N ILE A 70 6.24 7.76 11.94
CA ILE A 70 7.17 8.78 12.48
C ILE A 70 6.43 10.11 12.58
N ASP A 71 6.50 10.78 13.73
CA ASP A 71 5.95 12.13 13.89
C ASP A 71 6.82 13.16 13.13
N VAL A 72 6.34 13.52 11.96
CA VAL A 72 6.91 14.55 11.09
C VAL A 72 5.94 15.75 10.90
N GLY A 73 4.97 15.86 11.81
CA GLY A 73 3.92 16.88 11.76
C GLY A 73 2.85 16.56 10.72
N GLN A 74 2.43 17.58 9.94
CA GLN A 74 1.43 17.40 8.88
C GLN A 74 2.09 16.87 7.62
N ALA A 75 2.51 15.59 7.66
CA ALA A 75 3.25 14.91 6.61
C ALA A 75 3.32 13.42 6.90
N ASP A 76 3.62 12.59 5.92
CA ASP A 76 3.78 11.14 6.08
C ASP A 76 5.26 10.72 6.12
N SER A 77 5.56 9.80 7.03
CA SER A 77 6.81 9.02 7.00
C SER A 77 6.61 7.73 7.81
N PHE A 78 6.73 6.58 7.14
CA PHE A 78 6.50 5.28 7.74
C PHE A 78 7.69 4.36 7.52
N LEU A 79 8.28 3.87 8.60
CA LEU A 79 9.36 2.87 8.55
C LEU A 79 8.81 1.49 8.83
N LEU A 80 9.07 0.54 7.93
CA LEU A 80 8.78 -0.88 8.12
C LEU A 80 10.10 -1.66 8.21
N VAL A 81 10.20 -2.53 9.21
CA VAL A 81 11.38 -3.37 9.43
C VAL A 81 10.96 -4.81 9.69
N GLN A 82 11.51 -5.75 8.91
CA GLN A 82 11.28 -7.18 9.11
C GLN A 82 12.56 -7.98 8.80
N ASN A 83 13.05 -8.76 9.74
CA ASN A 83 14.29 -9.57 9.61
C ASN A 83 15.48 -8.79 9.01
N GLY A 84 15.66 -7.53 9.46
CA GLY A 84 16.75 -6.66 8.99
C GLY A 84 16.54 -6.06 7.61
N LYS A 85 15.43 -6.35 6.93
CA LYS A 85 14.96 -5.66 5.73
C LYS A 85 14.18 -4.41 6.11
N THR A 86 14.39 -3.34 5.36
CA THR A 86 13.89 -2.02 5.70
C THR A 86 13.19 -1.37 4.52
N MET A 87 12.02 -0.78 4.78
CA MET A 87 11.27 0.01 3.82
C MET A 87 10.83 1.32 4.46
N LEU A 88 11.10 2.43 3.79
CA LEU A 88 10.57 3.74 4.17
C LEU A 88 9.53 4.16 3.14
N VAL A 89 8.32 4.46 3.60
CA VAL A 89 7.22 4.98 2.78
C VAL A 89 7.00 6.43 3.16
N ASP A 90 7.24 7.33 2.22
CA ASP A 90 7.29 8.77 2.36
C ASP A 90 8.37 9.27 3.37
N CYS A 91 8.75 10.52 3.27
CA CYS A 91 9.92 11.06 3.96
C CYS A 91 9.63 12.41 4.64
N GLY A 92 8.37 12.72 4.90
CA GLY A 92 7.99 14.01 5.44
C GLY A 92 8.19 15.17 4.46
N THR A 93 8.17 16.39 5.01
CA THR A 93 8.41 17.62 4.26
C THR A 93 9.90 17.91 4.08
N ARG A 94 10.24 18.86 3.22
CA ARG A 94 11.62 19.41 3.14
C ARG A 94 12.15 19.97 4.46
N SER A 95 11.26 20.40 5.35
CA SER A 95 11.66 20.94 6.65
C SER A 95 11.81 19.86 7.72
N THR A 96 11.30 18.66 7.48
CA THR A 96 11.36 17.53 8.43
C THR A 96 12.20 16.35 7.92
N GLY A 97 12.79 16.45 6.73
CA GLY A 97 13.65 15.40 6.18
C GLY A 97 14.85 15.08 7.08
N GLU A 98 15.47 16.10 7.69
CA GLU A 98 16.55 15.90 8.67
C GLU A 98 16.06 15.21 9.95
N ASP A 99 14.82 15.43 10.38
CA ASP A 99 14.22 14.73 11.52
C ASP A 99 14.00 13.25 11.20
N VAL A 100 13.57 12.92 9.97
CA VAL A 100 13.49 11.53 9.49
C VAL A 100 14.88 10.89 9.48
N VAL A 101 15.89 11.55 8.92
CA VAL A 101 17.28 11.07 8.92
C VAL A 101 17.78 10.82 10.34
N LYS A 102 17.50 11.73 11.26
CA LYS A 102 17.86 11.60 12.67
C LYS A 102 17.17 10.38 13.29
N TYR A 103 15.86 10.24 13.12
CA TYR A 103 15.10 9.11 13.63
C TYR A 103 15.67 7.78 13.13
N LEU A 104 15.89 7.65 11.82
CA LEU A 104 16.45 6.44 11.22
C LEU A 104 17.84 6.10 11.80
N ASN A 105 18.70 7.10 12.01
CA ASN A 105 20.01 6.90 12.65
C ASN A 105 19.90 6.45 14.11
N GLU A 106 18.94 6.99 14.88
CA GLU A 106 18.66 6.58 16.26
C GLU A 106 18.16 5.12 16.33
N GLN A 107 17.41 4.65 15.30
CA GLN A 107 17.02 3.27 15.15
C GLN A 107 18.17 2.36 14.64
N GLY A 108 19.35 2.92 14.38
CA GLY A 108 20.50 2.15 13.89
C GLY A 108 20.41 1.74 12.41
N ILE A 109 19.46 2.28 11.66
CA ILE A 109 19.32 2.01 10.22
C ILE A 109 20.58 2.53 9.50
N LYS A 110 21.11 1.70 8.59
CA LYS A 110 22.25 2.06 7.74
C LYS A 110 21.90 1.98 6.26
N ARG A 111 20.93 1.13 5.95
CA ARG A 111 20.44 0.87 4.60
C ARG A 111 18.91 0.88 4.61
N LEU A 112 18.34 1.40 3.56
CA LEU A 112 16.92 1.24 3.22
C LEU A 112 16.85 0.36 1.97
N ASP A 113 16.30 -0.85 2.12
CA ASP A 113 16.14 -1.75 0.97
C ASP A 113 15.15 -1.16 -0.03
N TYR A 114 14.12 -0.45 0.48
CA TYR A 114 13.16 0.29 -0.34
C TYR A 114 12.92 1.69 0.25
N VAL A 115 12.86 2.68 -0.63
CA VAL A 115 12.31 4.01 -0.35
C VAL A 115 11.18 4.25 -1.33
N ILE A 116 9.96 4.41 -0.81
CA ILE A 116 8.76 4.59 -1.62
C ILE A 116 8.28 6.02 -1.45
N GLY A 117 8.19 6.79 -2.52
CA GLY A 117 7.50 8.07 -2.55
C GLY A 117 6.12 7.86 -3.14
N THR A 118 5.06 8.04 -2.33
CA THR A 118 3.70 7.72 -2.77
C THR A 118 3.22 8.64 -3.87
N HIS A 119 3.43 9.95 -3.73
CA HIS A 119 3.07 10.93 -4.74
C HIS A 119 3.90 12.23 -4.56
N PRO A 120 4.03 13.08 -5.59
CA PRO A 120 4.99 14.18 -5.61
C PRO A 120 4.52 15.46 -4.90
N HIS A 121 4.00 15.34 -3.68
CA HIS A 121 3.76 16.46 -2.78
C HIS A 121 4.88 16.60 -1.74
N ASP A 122 5.07 17.84 -1.24
CA ASP A 122 6.15 18.18 -0.31
C ASP A 122 6.06 17.42 1.02
N ASP A 123 4.86 17.20 1.51
CA ASP A 123 4.56 16.50 2.76
C ASP A 123 4.69 14.96 2.68
N HIS A 124 5.07 14.43 1.52
CA HIS A 124 5.38 13.02 1.29
C HIS A 124 6.81 12.81 0.82
N MET A 125 7.19 13.47 -0.27
CA MET A 125 8.50 13.29 -0.88
C MET A 125 9.49 14.43 -0.59
N GLY A 126 9.09 15.45 0.16
CA GLY A 126 9.89 16.64 0.40
C GLY A 126 11.24 16.34 1.06
N GLY A 127 11.25 15.47 2.07
CA GLY A 127 12.45 15.04 2.79
C GLY A 127 13.24 13.93 2.10
N MET A 128 12.76 13.40 0.96
CA MET A 128 13.37 12.24 0.31
C MET A 128 14.82 12.50 -0.16
N TYR A 129 15.13 13.72 -0.57
CA TYR A 129 16.49 14.11 -0.90
C TYR A 129 17.46 13.89 0.29
N ASP A 130 17.06 14.32 1.48
CA ASP A 130 17.88 14.19 2.69
C ASP A 130 18.04 12.70 3.05
N VAL A 131 16.99 11.91 2.91
CA VAL A 131 17.04 10.46 3.17
C VAL A 131 18.00 9.77 2.21
N ILE A 132 17.80 9.89 0.90
CA ILE A 132 18.61 9.14 -0.07
C ILE A 132 20.08 9.52 -0.07
N THR A 133 20.42 10.74 0.34
CA THR A 133 21.83 11.21 0.43
C THR A 133 22.52 10.81 1.74
N ASN A 134 21.77 10.32 2.75
CA ASN A 134 22.34 9.96 4.05
C ASN A 134 22.38 8.45 4.32
N PHE A 135 21.69 7.62 3.51
CA PHE A 135 21.63 6.17 3.70
C PHE A 135 22.02 5.42 2.43
N GLU A 136 22.45 4.17 2.60
CA GLU A 136 22.56 3.25 1.49
C GLU A 136 21.14 2.88 1.03
N ILE A 137 20.84 3.02 -0.26
CA ILE A 137 19.53 2.78 -0.84
C ILE A 137 19.59 1.56 -1.76
N GLY A 138 18.68 0.60 -1.54
CA GLY A 138 18.50 -0.53 -2.42
C GLY A 138 17.72 -0.12 -3.67
N LYS A 139 16.46 0.25 -3.49
CA LYS A 139 15.56 0.63 -4.60
C LYS A 139 14.67 1.81 -4.20
N ILE A 140 14.48 2.74 -5.12
CA ILE A 140 13.49 3.81 -5.03
C ILE A 140 12.29 3.43 -5.89
N ILE A 141 11.08 3.48 -5.32
CA ILE A 141 9.82 3.25 -6.05
C ILE A 141 9.00 4.52 -5.99
N MET A 142 8.58 5.03 -7.14
CA MET A 142 7.82 6.27 -7.27
C MET A 142 6.73 6.11 -8.35
N PRO A 143 5.66 6.93 -8.35
CA PRO A 143 4.75 7.00 -9.48
C PRO A 143 5.46 7.58 -10.70
N GLU A 144 5.08 7.11 -11.90
CA GLU A 144 5.51 7.74 -13.13
C GLU A 144 4.73 9.04 -13.34
N VAL A 145 5.43 10.16 -13.30
CA VAL A 145 4.85 11.50 -13.49
C VAL A 145 5.40 12.09 -14.77
N GLU A 146 4.50 12.61 -15.63
CA GLU A 146 4.90 13.22 -16.88
C GLU A 146 5.93 14.34 -16.69
N ALA A 147 6.91 14.38 -17.59
CA ALA A 147 7.95 15.42 -17.56
C ALA A 147 7.34 16.82 -17.65
N GLY A 148 7.69 17.68 -16.67
CA GLY A 148 7.21 19.05 -16.60
C GLY A 148 5.90 19.24 -15.83
N LYS A 149 5.25 18.19 -15.36
CA LYS A 149 4.04 18.29 -14.53
C LYS A 149 4.35 18.81 -13.12
N VAL A 150 5.42 18.34 -12.53
CA VAL A 150 5.93 18.83 -11.24
C VAL A 150 7.22 19.62 -11.50
N THR A 151 7.14 20.95 -11.35
CA THR A 151 8.24 21.87 -11.66
C THR A 151 8.80 22.56 -10.44
N THR A 152 8.42 22.13 -9.24
CA THR A 152 8.96 22.67 -7.99
C THR A 152 10.45 22.39 -7.88
N ASN A 153 11.20 23.39 -7.41
CA ASN A 153 12.67 23.29 -7.34
C ASN A 153 13.13 22.07 -6.53
N TRP A 154 12.42 21.71 -5.46
CA TRP A 154 12.80 20.58 -4.63
C TRP A 154 12.62 19.24 -5.37
N TYR A 155 11.54 19.08 -6.13
CA TYR A 155 11.28 17.85 -6.90
C TYR A 155 12.30 17.71 -8.03
N VAL A 156 12.58 18.81 -8.74
CA VAL A 156 13.63 18.82 -9.79
C VAL A 156 14.99 18.45 -9.20
N LYS A 157 15.34 18.99 -8.02
CA LYS A 157 16.59 18.65 -7.31
C LYS A 157 16.63 17.17 -6.92
N LEU A 158 15.54 16.64 -6.38
CA LEU A 158 15.41 15.20 -6.05
C LEU A 158 15.63 14.33 -7.28
N MET A 159 14.93 14.61 -8.39
CA MET A 159 15.06 13.82 -9.63
C MET A 159 16.46 13.92 -10.25
N GLN A 160 17.13 15.07 -10.12
CA GLN A 160 18.52 15.22 -10.53
C GLN A 160 19.43 14.35 -9.67
N GLU A 161 19.26 14.34 -8.36
CA GLU A 161 20.04 13.50 -7.43
C GLU A 161 19.84 12.02 -7.74
N ILE A 162 18.60 11.56 -7.88
CA ILE A 162 18.30 10.17 -8.22
C ILE A 162 19.03 9.76 -9.51
N LYS A 163 19.01 10.62 -10.51
CA LYS A 163 19.67 10.35 -11.79
C LYS A 163 21.21 10.36 -11.69
N GLN A 164 21.79 11.30 -10.92
CA GLN A 164 23.24 11.47 -10.81
C GLN A 164 23.86 10.46 -9.86
N GLY A 165 23.16 10.13 -8.77
CA GLY A 165 23.61 9.18 -7.75
C GLY A 165 23.52 7.72 -8.18
N ALA A 166 23.04 7.45 -9.41
CA ALA A 166 22.88 6.10 -9.97
C ALA A 166 22.02 5.16 -9.08
N TYR A 167 21.03 5.73 -8.39
CA TYR A 167 20.06 4.94 -7.62
C TYR A 167 19.21 4.06 -8.54
N GLU A 168 18.85 2.87 -8.06
CA GLU A 168 17.88 2.02 -8.75
C GLU A 168 16.47 2.63 -8.58
N LEU A 169 16.02 3.34 -9.61
CA LEU A 169 14.67 3.89 -9.67
C LEU A 169 13.74 2.94 -10.45
N GLU A 170 12.63 2.58 -9.82
CA GLU A 170 11.54 1.84 -10.46
C GLU A 170 10.25 2.66 -10.39
N TYR A 171 9.56 2.80 -11.51
CA TYR A 171 8.21 3.35 -11.49
C TYR A 171 7.20 2.27 -11.07
N ALA A 172 6.30 2.66 -10.16
CA ALA A 172 5.32 1.75 -9.58
C ALA A 172 4.49 1.05 -10.66
N LYS A 173 4.36 -0.27 -10.52
CA LYS A 173 3.56 -1.11 -11.44
C LYS A 173 2.46 -1.78 -10.65
N LEU A 174 1.21 -1.57 -11.07
CA LEU A 174 0.06 -2.23 -10.49
C LEU A 174 0.26 -3.76 -10.47
N GLY A 175 -0.03 -4.37 -9.32
CA GLY A 175 0.11 -5.81 -9.09
C GLY A 175 1.53 -6.29 -8.83
N ALA A 176 2.56 -5.43 -8.91
CA ALA A 176 3.93 -5.82 -8.55
C ALA A 176 4.02 -6.18 -7.06
N VAL A 177 4.74 -7.26 -6.76
CA VAL A 177 4.96 -7.78 -5.41
C VAL A 177 6.46 -7.79 -5.12
N TYR A 178 6.82 -7.41 -3.90
CA TYR A 178 8.19 -7.33 -3.43
C TYR A 178 8.33 -7.98 -2.06
N ASP A 179 9.47 -8.57 -1.79
CA ASP A 179 9.78 -9.18 -0.50
C ASP A 179 10.35 -8.15 0.49
N LEU A 180 9.89 -8.21 1.73
CA LEU A 180 10.43 -7.45 2.86
C LEU A 180 10.75 -8.44 4.00
N GLY A 181 11.82 -9.23 3.83
CA GLY A 181 12.10 -10.36 4.71
C GLY A 181 11.07 -11.49 4.53
N ASP A 182 10.39 -11.88 5.60
CA ASP A 182 9.26 -12.83 5.55
C ASP A 182 7.91 -12.12 5.32
N ALA A 183 7.89 -10.79 5.31
CA ALA A 183 6.76 -10.00 4.83
C ALA A 183 6.87 -9.77 3.33
N SER A 184 5.76 -9.37 2.71
CA SER A 184 5.73 -8.90 1.33
C SER A 184 4.88 -7.64 1.22
N PHE A 185 5.10 -6.86 0.16
CA PHE A 185 4.18 -5.76 -0.16
C PHE A 185 3.81 -5.79 -1.64
N LYS A 186 2.55 -5.48 -1.92
CA LYS A 186 1.97 -5.43 -3.25
C LYS A 186 1.52 -4.00 -3.56
N ILE A 187 1.77 -3.53 -4.77
CA ILE A 187 1.19 -2.28 -5.28
C ILE A 187 -0.22 -2.59 -5.78
N ILE A 188 -1.23 -2.04 -5.11
CA ILE A 188 -2.64 -2.25 -5.43
C ILE A 188 -3.33 -1.01 -6.03
N GLY A 189 -2.63 0.11 -6.11
CA GLY A 189 -3.08 1.35 -6.73
C GLY A 189 -1.95 2.34 -6.99
N PRO A 190 -2.25 3.39 -7.78
CA PRO A 190 -3.50 3.64 -8.46
C PRO A 190 -3.73 2.69 -9.65
N ILE A 191 -5.00 2.47 -10.02
CA ILE A 191 -5.36 1.68 -11.22
C ILE A 191 -5.07 2.49 -12.48
N GLU A 192 -5.37 3.78 -12.44
CA GLU A 192 -5.12 4.76 -13.49
C GLU A 192 -4.63 6.06 -12.85
N ASN A 193 -3.67 6.72 -13.50
CA ASN A 193 -3.22 8.04 -13.06
C ASN A 193 -4.30 9.10 -13.32
N ASP A 194 -4.49 9.99 -12.37
CA ASP A 194 -5.36 11.17 -12.52
C ASP A 194 -4.51 12.42 -12.80
N GLU A 195 -4.36 12.76 -14.07
CA GLU A 195 -3.56 13.91 -14.46
C GLU A 195 -4.01 15.26 -13.87
N SER A 196 -5.25 15.35 -13.38
CA SER A 196 -5.79 16.58 -12.79
C SER A 196 -5.45 16.75 -11.31
N ASN A 197 -5.10 15.67 -10.60
CA ASN A 197 -4.87 15.67 -9.16
C ASN A 197 -3.67 14.80 -8.78
N LEU A 198 -2.61 15.41 -8.23
CA LEU A 198 -1.40 14.70 -7.85
C LEU A 198 -1.61 13.73 -6.68
N ASN A 199 -2.60 13.94 -5.80
CA ASN A 199 -2.96 12.99 -4.76
C ASN A 199 -3.33 11.62 -5.36
N ASN A 200 -4.00 11.63 -6.50
CA ASN A 200 -4.44 10.40 -7.18
C ASN A 200 -3.32 9.68 -7.95
N TYR A 201 -2.07 10.16 -7.86
CA TYR A 201 -0.86 9.38 -8.20
C TYR A 201 -0.38 8.51 -7.03
N SER A 202 -0.97 8.64 -5.85
CA SER A 202 -0.54 7.92 -4.65
C SER A 202 -0.43 6.43 -4.90
N ILE A 203 0.77 5.91 -4.71
CA ILE A 203 0.99 4.46 -4.66
C ILE A 203 0.24 3.93 -3.45
N VAL A 204 -0.68 3.02 -3.68
CA VAL A 204 -1.40 2.30 -2.62
C VAL A 204 -0.75 0.94 -2.45
N LEU A 205 -0.32 0.65 -1.22
CA LEU A 205 0.37 -0.58 -0.86
C LEU A 205 -0.50 -1.46 0.02
N LYS A 206 -0.44 -2.77 -0.21
CA LYS A 206 -0.89 -3.79 0.73
C LYS A 206 0.34 -4.56 1.21
N VAL A 207 0.65 -4.46 2.50
CA VAL A 207 1.75 -5.19 3.16
C VAL A 207 1.16 -6.37 3.88
N THR A 208 1.70 -7.57 3.67
CA THR A 208 1.23 -8.82 4.27
C THR A 208 2.33 -9.44 5.13
N PHE A 209 2.00 -9.83 6.35
CA PHE A 209 2.88 -10.59 7.26
C PHE A 209 2.06 -11.63 8.04
N GLY A 210 2.13 -12.90 7.64
CA GLY A 210 1.27 -13.95 8.17
C GLY A 210 -0.19 -13.71 7.79
N ASP A 211 -1.05 -13.69 8.81
CA ASP A 211 -2.49 -13.41 8.66
C ASP A 211 -2.82 -11.91 8.82
N MET A 212 -1.79 -11.04 8.92
CA MET A 212 -1.96 -9.60 9.15
C MET A 212 -1.66 -8.82 7.90
N ASP A 213 -2.59 -7.96 7.52
CA ASP A 213 -2.47 -7.05 6.38
C ASP A 213 -2.48 -5.58 6.82
N VAL A 214 -1.70 -4.76 6.13
CA VAL A 214 -1.65 -3.31 6.29
C VAL A 214 -1.89 -2.66 4.94
N ILE A 215 -2.88 -1.77 4.84
CA ILE A 215 -3.08 -0.94 3.65
C ILE A 215 -2.57 0.47 3.93
N MET A 216 -1.70 0.96 3.04
CA MET A 216 -1.14 2.31 3.07
C MET A 216 -1.55 3.04 1.80
N THR A 217 -2.31 4.12 1.93
CA THR A 217 -3.01 4.77 0.82
C THR A 217 -2.31 6.03 0.31
N GLY A 218 -1.27 6.53 1.01
CA GLY A 218 -0.80 7.90 0.78
C GLY A 218 -1.98 8.88 0.88
N ASP A 219 -2.14 9.71 -0.12
CA ASP A 219 -3.24 10.68 -0.22
C ASP A 219 -4.27 10.34 -1.32
N ALA A 220 -4.33 9.04 -1.70
CA ALA A 220 -5.32 8.56 -2.64
C ALA A 220 -6.73 8.99 -2.23
N GLU A 221 -7.45 9.62 -3.16
CA GLU A 221 -8.80 10.11 -2.93
C GLU A 221 -9.86 9.07 -3.36
N THR A 222 -11.12 9.34 -3.05
CA THR A 222 -12.27 8.45 -3.32
C THR A 222 -12.32 7.89 -4.74
N LYS A 223 -11.80 8.63 -5.74
CA LYS A 223 -11.70 8.15 -7.12
C LYS A 223 -10.79 6.92 -7.23
N VAL A 224 -9.61 6.97 -6.61
CA VAL A 224 -8.66 5.85 -6.60
C VAL A 224 -9.20 4.70 -5.76
N GLU A 225 -9.76 4.99 -4.59
CA GLU A 225 -10.36 3.99 -3.71
C GLU A 225 -11.44 3.18 -4.45
N ARG A 226 -12.34 3.86 -5.16
CA ARG A 226 -13.40 3.23 -5.95
C ARG A 226 -12.82 2.34 -7.05
N ALA A 227 -11.80 2.83 -7.79
CA ALA A 227 -11.17 2.05 -8.84
C ALA A 227 -10.53 0.77 -8.30
N ILE A 228 -9.89 0.84 -7.11
CA ILE A 228 -9.31 -0.32 -6.44
C ILE A 228 -10.41 -1.32 -6.03
N ILE A 229 -11.52 -0.87 -5.47
CA ILE A 229 -12.67 -1.73 -5.14
C ILE A 229 -13.21 -2.41 -6.40
N GLU A 230 -13.43 -1.65 -7.48
CA GLU A 230 -13.95 -2.14 -8.76
C GLU A 230 -12.99 -3.12 -9.45
N SER A 231 -11.70 -3.06 -9.17
CA SER A 231 -10.72 -4.03 -9.69
C SER A 231 -10.89 -5.44 -9.13
N GLY A 232 -11.61 -5.60 -8.02
CA GLY A 232 -11.79 -6.87 -7.33
C GLY A 232 -10.58 -7.28 -6.47
N GLU A 233 -9.66 -6.36 -6.16
CA GLU A 233 -8.56 -6.62 -5.23
C GLU A 233 -9.12 -6.93 -3.83
N LEU A 234 -8.50 -7.90 -3.15
CA LEU A 234 -8.86 -8.26 -1.77
C LEU A 234 -8.29 -7.20 -0.82
N LEU A 235 -9.18 -6.40 -0.24
CA LEU A 235 -8.81 -5.23 0.56
C LEU A 235 -8.89 -5.46 2.07
N ASP A 236 -9.44 -6.59 2.54
CA ASP A 236 -9.50 -6.87 3.98
C ASP A 236 -8.10 -6.72 4.60
N ALA A 237 -8.02 -5.89 5.69
CA ALA A 237 -6.75 -5.58 6.33
C ALA A 237 -6.98 -5.05 7.76
N GLU A 238 -6.16 -5.49 8.72
CA GLU A 238 -6.27 -5.11 10.12
C GLU A 238 -5.88 -3.65 10.37
N ILE A 239 -4.93 -3.13 9.58
CA ILE A 239 -4.37 -1.79 9.77
C ILE A 239 -4.56 -0.97 8.50
N LEU A 240 -5.13 0.21 8.63
CA LEU A 240 -5.26 1.19 7.55
C LEU A 240 -4.50 2.48 7.88
N LYS A 241 -3.54 2.90 7.03
CA LYS A 241 -3.15 4.31 6.96
C LYS A 241 -4.31 5.08 6.32
N VAL A 242 -4.96 5.89 7.11
CA VAL A 242 -6.08 6.74 6.64
C VAL A 242 -5.60 7.70 5.55
N GLY A 243 -6.32 7.76 4.46
CA GLY A 243 -5.93 8.57 3.31
C GLY A 243 -5.89 10.07 3.61
N HIS A 244 -4.91 10.75 3.03
CA HIS A 244 -4.79 12.20 3.01
C HIS A 244 -4.91 12.84 4.40
N HIS A 245 -4.17 12.29 5.36
CA HIS A 245 -4.12 12.74 6.77
C HIS A 245 -5.49 12.85 7.46
N GLY A 246 -6.48 12.10 6.97
CA GLY A 246 -7.87 12.17 7.45
C GLY A 246 -8.71 13.26 6.79
N SER A 247 -8.37 13.70 5.56
CA SER A 247 -9.23 14.53 4.72
C SER A 247 -10.57 13.86 4.45
N ASP A 248 -11.61 14.65 4.19
CA ASP A 248 -12.92 14.18 3.74
C ASP A 248 -12.95 13.75 2.25
N THR A 249 -11.88 14.05 1.50
CA THR A 249 -11.72 13.60 0.10
C THR A 249 -11.36 12.13 -0.03
N SER A 250 -10.94 11.51 1.09
CA SER A 250 -10.43 10.13 1.18
C SER A 250 -11.18 9.31 2.23
N SER A 251 -10.85 8.03 2.33
CA SER A 251 -11.43 7.08 3.29
C SER A 251 -12.96 7.10 3.22
N SER A 252 -13.46 6.83 2.00
CA SER A 252 -14.89 6.72 1.73
C SER A 252 -15.53 5.60 2.55
N ASN A 253 -16.85 5.66 2.77
CA ASN A 253 -17.56 4.60 3.47
C ASN A 253 -17.37 3.25 2.78
N GLU A 254 -17.47 3.24 1.45
CA GLU A 254 -17.30 2.05 0.63
C GLU A 254 -15.89 1.45 0.78
N PHE A 255 -14.86 2.31 0.87
CA PHE A 255 -13.49 1.85 1.05
C PHE A 255 -13.25 1.34 2.47
N LEU A 256 -13.73 2.04 3.49
CA LEU A 256 -13.67 1.59 4.89
C LEU A 256 -14.42 0.26 5.10
N ASP A 257 -15.55 0.08 4.45
CA ASP A 257 -16.32 -1.18 4.52
C ASP A 257 -15.60 -2.33 3.77
N ALA A 258 -14.89 -2.03 2.68
CA ALA A 258 -14.11 -3.01 1.92
C ALA A 258 -12.80 -3.41 2.63
N VAL A 259 -12.13 -2.46 3.31
CA VAL A 259 -10.91 -2.73 4.10
C VAL A 259 -11.24 -3.33 5.46
N SER A 260 -12.35 -2.92 6.07
CA SER A 260 -12.83 -3.39 7.39
C SER A 260 -11.76 -3.36 8.50
N PRO A 261 -10.98 -2.26 8.66
CA PRO A 261 -9.82 -2.25 9.52
C PRO A 261 -10.19 -2.24 11.00
N LEU A 262 -9.34 -2.86 11.82
CA LEU A 262 -9.42 -2.78 13.28
C LEU A 262 -8.72 -1.52 13.82
N TYR A 263 -7.69 -1.08 13.10
CA TYR A 263 -6.80 0.03 13.50
C TYR A 263 -6.59 1.01 12.36
N ALA A 264 -6.63 2.30 12.68
CA ALA A 264 -6.39 3.41 11.77
C ALA A 264 -5.15 4.20 12.22
N LEU A 265 -4.25 4.49 11.27
CA LEU A 265 -3.08 5.34 11.48
C LEU A 265 -3.29 6.68 10.79
N ILE A 266 -3.08 7.78 11.49
CA ILE A 266 -3.24 9.14 10.96
C ILE A 266 -2.00 9.96 11.30
N SER A 267 -1.23 10.37 10.30
CA SER A 267 -0.20 11.39 10.47
C SER A 267 -0.84 12.76 10.38
N ALA A 268 -0.74 13.54 11.43
CA ALA A 268 -1.32 14.89 11.49
C ALA A 268 -0.53 15.78 12.46
N LYS A 269 -0.77 17.08 12.42
CA LYS A 269 -0.20 18.07 13.35
C LYS A 269 -1.31 18.89 13.98
N VAL A 270 -1.24 19.10 15.28
CA VAL A 270 -2.14 20.03 15.97
C VAL A 270 -2.06 21.42 15.34
N GLY A 271 -3.23 22.01 15.06
CA GLY A 271 -3.32 23.35 14.47
C GLY A 271 -2.84 23.42 13.03
N ASN A 272 -2.93 22.33 12.29
CA ASN A 272 -2.62 22.37 10.87
C ASN A 272 -3.68 23.16 10.10
N LYS A 273 -3.25 23.86 9.05
CA LYS A 273 -4.11 24.79 8.28
C LYS A 273 -5.25 24.10 7.50
N TYR A 274 -5.21 22.76 7.40
CA TYR A 274 -6.22 21.96 6.70
C TYR A 274 -7.28 21.41 7.64
N GLU A 275 -7.12 21.62 8.96
CA GLU A 275 -8.01 21.10 10.01
C GLU A 275 -8.09 19.57 10.08
N HIS A 276 -7.11 18.88 9.43
CA HIS A 276 -7.03 17.42 9.43
C HIS A 276 -6.66 16.86 10.81
N PRO A 277 -7.20 15.65 11.16
CA PRO A 277 -8.24 14.93 10.45
C PRO A 277 -9.58 15.65 10.55
N ILE A 278 -10.36 15.62 9.46
CA ILE A 278 -11.67 16.26 9.37
C ILE A 278 -12.69 15.48 10.22
N LYS A 279 -13.66 16.22 10.80
CA LYS A 279 -14.69 15.65 11.67
C LYS A 279 -15.46 14.49 11.02
N SER A 280 -15.90 14.65 9.78
CA SER A 280 -16.65 13.60 9.09
C SER A 280 -15.83 12.30 8.88
N THR A 281 -14.50 12.40 8.76
CA THR A 281 -13.62 11.23 8.70
C THR A 281 -13.51 10.56 10.06
N MET A 282 -13.37 11.34 11.15
CA MET A 282 -13.32 10.79 12.51
C MET A 282 -14.65 10.12 12.89
N GLU A 283 -15.79 10.73 12.54
CA GLU A 283 -17.12 10.14 12.74
C GLU A 283 -17.27 8.78 12.02
N LYS A 284 -16.79 8.66 10.76
CA LYS A 284 -16.80 7.37 10.03
C LYS A 284 -16.00 6.28 10.75
N LEU A 285 -14.85 6.64 11.35
CA LEU A 285 -14.00 5.71 12.10
C LEU A 285 -14.65 5.33 13.44
N GLU A 286 -15.25 6.29 14.15
CA GLU A 286 -15.96 6.07 15.42
C GLU A 286 -17.18 5.16 15.24
N GLU A 287 -18.01 5.40 14.23
CA GLU A 287 -19.19 4.57 13.90
C GLU A 287 -18.81 3.09 13.69
N ARG A 288 -17.62 2.83 13.12
CA ARG A 288 -17.09 1.48 12.90
C ARG A 288 -16.27 0.96 14.08
N LYS A 289 -16.07 1.76 15.14
CA LYS A 289 -15.26 1.44 16.32
C LYS A 289 -13.81 1.08 15.97
N ILE A 290 -13.27 1.68 14.91
CA ILE A 290 -11.90 1.51 14.49
C ILE A 290 -11.00 2.27 15.46
N LYS A 291 -10.05 1.61 16.10
CA LYS A 291 -9.12 2.27 17.04
C LYS A 291 -8.16 3.17 16.28
N VAL A 292 -8.07 4.43 16.66
CA VAL A 292 -7.27 5.43 15.97
C VAL A 292 -5.97 5.70 16.72
N TYR A 293 -4.86 5.70 15.98
CA TYR A 293 -3.54 6.14 16.47
C TYR A 293 -3.09 7.29 15.59
N ARG A 294 -2.69 8.40 16.21
CA ARG A 294 -2.41 9.64 15.47
C ARG A 294 -1.21 10.38 16.07
N THR A 295 -0.36 10.92 15.17
CA THR A 295 0.89 11.57 15.59
C THR A 295 0.67 12.85 16.38
N ASP A 296 -0.40 13.60 16.14
CA ASP A 296 -0.72 14.83 16.86
C ASP A 296 -1.22 14.60 18.31
N GLU A 297 -1.55 13.37 18.68
CA GLU A 297 -1.85 12.96 20.05
C GLU A 297 -0.72 12.15 20.67
N ASN A 298 -0.21 11.17 19.93
CA ASN A 298 0.65 10.12 20.44
C ASN A 298 2.16 10.37 20.15
N GLY A 299 2.50 11.36 19.28
CA GLY A 299 3.83 11.45 18.72
C GLY A 299 4.12 10.27 17.78
N THR A 300 5.37 9.82 17.72
CA THR A 300 5.73 8.63 16.93
C THR A 300 5.06 7.37 17.50
N VAL A 301 4.36 6.63 16.64
CA VAL A 301 3.64 5.39 17.00
C VAL A 301 4.34 4.18 16.37
N VAL A 302 4.58 3.15 17.19
CA VAL A 302 5.16 1.88 16.74
C VAL A 302 4.13 0.79 16.89
N ALA A 303 3.84 0.08 15.79
CA ALA A 303 3.08 -1.17 15.78
C ALA A 303 4.05 -2.34 15.61
N THR A 304 4.04 -3.27 16.56
CA THR A 304 4.76 -4.54 16.48
C THR A 304 3.77 -5.62 16.07
N ILE A 305 3.94 -6.15 14.87
CA ILE A 305 3.03 -7.07 14.21
C ILE A 305 3.66 -8.46 14.23
N THR A 306 2.96 -9.44 14.80
CA THR A 306 3.27 -10.86 14.67
C THR A 306 2.46 -11.49 13.55
N ALA A 307 2.61 -12.77 13.30
CA ALA A 307 1.86 -13.44 12.22
C ALA A 307 0.32 -13.33 12.36
N ASN A 308 -0.21 -13.05 13.57
CA ASN A 308 -1.65 -13.09 13.86
C ASN A 308 -2.12 -12.05 14.90
N ASP A 309 -1.26 -11.12 15.32
CA ASP A 309 -1.60 -10.09 16.33
C ASP A 309 -0.77 -8.84 16.14
N VAL A 310 -1.22 -7.72 16.70
CA VAL A 310 -0.51 -6.45 16.71
C VAL A 310 -0.55 -5.78 18.07
N LYS A 311 0.60 -5.19 18.49
CA LYS A 311 0.71 -4.36 19.68
C LYS A 311 1.22 -2.98 19.30
N PHE A 312 0.60 -1.96 19.87
CA PHE A 312 1.01 -0.57 19.69
C PHE A 312 1.80 -0.06 20.90
N SER A 313 2.73 0.87 20.64
CA SER A 313 3.56 1.52 21.67
C SER A 313 2.79 2.48 22.57
N THR A 314 1.57 2.85 22.19
CA THR A 314 0.70 3.80 22.88
C THR A 314 -0.72 3.26 22.97
N ASP A 315 -1.56 3.86 23.80
CA ASP A 315 -3.01 3.65 23.74
C ASP A 315 -3.60 4.38 22.52
N PRO A 316 -4.75 3.92 21.99
CA PRO A 316 -5.45 4.64 20.92
C PRO A 316 -5.86 6.03 21.39
N GLY A 317 -5.87 6.99 20.45
CA GLY A 317 -6.35 8.34 20.66
C GLY A 317 -7.88 8.45 20.65
N ASP A 318 -8.34 9.70 20.78
CA ASP A 318 -9.76 10.05 20.70
C ASP A 318 -10.22 10.20 19.23
N TYR A 319 -11.56 10.25 19.02
CA TYR A 319 -12.16 10.55 17.72
C TYR A 319 -12.37 12.05 17.47
N LEU A 320 -11.63 12.91 18.17
CA LEU A 320 -11.68 14.35 17.95
C LEU A 320 -11.10 14.71 16.56
N SER A 321 -11.75 15.62 15.86
CA SER A 321 -11.15 16.23 14.66
C SER A 321 -9.89 17.04 15.01
N GLY A 322 -9.12 17.43 14.01
CA GLY A 322 -7.95 18.28 14.21
C GLY A 322 -8.28 19.59 14.91
N THR A 323 -9.40 20.23 14.55
CA THR A 323 -9.92 21.44 15.20
C THR A 323 -10.33 21.19 16.64
N GLU A 324 -11.13 20.15 16.90
CA GLU A 324 -11.59 19.81 18.23
C GLU A 324 -10.44 19.46 19.19
N LEU A 325 -9.43 18.74 18.70
CA LEU A 325 -8.22 18.43 19.46
C LEU A 325 -7.41 19.69 19.79
N GLU A 326 -7.25 20.61 18.82
CA GLU A 326 -6.57 21.88 19.05
C GLU A 326 -7.27 22.71 20.13
N GLU A 327 -8.60 22.84 20.05
CA GLU A 327 -9.42 23.53 21.04
C GLU A 327 -9.27 22.88 22.42
N ALA A 328 -9.31 21.56 22.52
CA ALA A 328 -9.13 20.82 23.77
C ALA A 328 -7.76 21.08 24.39
N LYS A 329 -6.69 21.00 23.59
CA LYS A 329 -5.31 21.28 24.05
C LYS A 329 -5.12 22.75 24.47
N ASN A 330 -5.73 23.71 23.76
CA ASN A 330 -5.66 25.13 24.11
C ASN A 330 -6.42 25.42 25.40
N LYS A 331 -7.59 24.85 25.58
CA LYS A 331 -8.37 24.97 26.85
C LYS A 331 -7.60 24.41 28.05
N TRP A 332 -6.96 23.25 27.89
CA TRP A 332 -6.14 22.63 28.93
C TRP A 332 -4.97 23.53 29.33
N LYS A 333 -4.25 24.15 28.39
CA LYS A 333 -3.15 25.09 28.65
C LYS A 333 -3.62 26.31 29.49
N VAL A 334 -4.78 26.86 29.17
CA VAL A 334 -5.34 28.03 29.90
C VAL A 334 -5.74 27.68 31.33
N THR A 335 -6.20 26.47 31.58
CA THR A 335 -6.68 26.03 32.90
C THR A 335 -5.58 25.55 33.84
N HIS A 336 -4.35 25.33 33.33
CA HIS A 336 -3.22 24.80 34.10
C HIS A 336 -1.97 25.73 34.09
N GLN A 337 -2.17 26.99 33.69
CA GLN A 337 -1.24 28.12 33.93
C GLN A 337 -1.68 28.93 35.14
#